data_7ad4e2ecff987016eb74f124542e506c
#
_entry.id   7ad4e2ecff987016eb74f124542e506c
#
_cell.length_a   1.000
_cell.length_b   1.000
_cell.length_c   1.000
_cell.angle_alpha   90.00
_cell.angle_beta   90.00
_cell.angle_gamma   90.00
#
_symmetry.space_group_name_H-M   'P 1'
#
loop_
_entity.id
_entity.type
_entity.pdbx_description
1 polymer ?
#
loop_
_entity_poly.entity_id
_entity_poly.type
_entity_poly.pdbx_seq_one_letter_code
_entity_poly.pdbx_strand_id
1 'polypeptide(L)'
;MHHVSPSGHSRLFYRHNGSTFCVTEPINGEPATAANGGTVGFQCDSPEQVKEFHDVAVAAGGTSCEDPPGLRDGRLGPMHLAYVRDPDGNKLCALHRPQA
;
A
#
# COMPACT_ATOMS: atom_id res chain seq x y z
N MET A 1 12.98 6.34 0.01
CA MET A 1 14.34 6.58 -0.49
C MET A 1 14.45 6.10 -1.93
N HIS A 2 14.94 6.94 -2.81
CA HIS A 2 15.12 6.58 -4.21
C HIS A 2 16.50 5.98 -4.43
N HIS A 3 16.57 4.94 -5.21
CA HIS A 3 17.81 4.25 -5.51
C HIS A 3 17.83 3.79 -6.97
N VAL A 4 18.94 4.01 -7.66
CA VAL A 4 19.15 3.50 -9.01
C VAL A 4 20.12 2.32 -8.91
N SER A 5 19.68 1.16 -9.38
CA SER A 5 20.49 -0.05 -9.30
C SER A 5 21.66 0.01 -10.27
N PRO A 6 22.70 -0.84 -10.11
CA PRO A 6 23.81 -0.90 -11.07
C PRO A 6 23.37 -1.19 -12.50
N SER A 7 22.21 -1.82 -12.69
CA SER A 7 21.67 -2.06 -14.04
C SER A 7 20.97 -0.85 -14.63
N GLY A 8 20.90 0.26 -13.88
CA GLY A 8 20.26 1.49 -14.35
C GLY A 8 18.77 1.58 -14.08
N HIS A 9 18.17 0.57 -13.43
CA HIS A 9 16.75 0.60 -13.09
C HIS A 9 16.51 1.43 -11.84
N SER A 10 15.49 2.29 -11.88
CA SER A 10 15.09 3.07 -10.71
C SER A 10 14.35 2.20 -9.71
N ARG A 11 14.65 2.41 -8.44
CA ARG A 11 14.00 1.70 -7.34
C ARG A 11 13.68 2.67 -6.22
N LEU A 12 12.51 2.47 -5.59
CA LEU A 12 12.09 3.21 -4.41
C LEU A 12 11.96 2.22 -3.27
N PHE A 13 12.58 2.55 -2.14
CA PHE A 13 12.53 1.71 -0.96
C PHE A 13 11.82 2.45 0.17
N TYR A 14 10.89 1.77 0.80
CA TYR A 14 10.16 2.30 1.96
C TYR A 14 10.29 1.31 3.10
N ARG A 15 10.53 1.82 4.29
CA ARG A 15 10.61 0.97 5.49
C ARG A 15 9.41 1.22 6.36
N HIS A 16 8.88 0.13 6.91
CA HIS A 16 7.70 0.20 7.77
C HIS A 16 7.73 -0.98 8.74
N ASN A 17 7.80 -0.68 10.04
CA ASN A 17 7.77 -1.69 11.11
C ASN A 17 8.72 -2.86 10.86
N GLY A 18 9.95 -2.56 10.46
CA GLY A 18 10.97 -3.58 10.24
C GLY A 18 10.93 -4.24 8.88
N SER A 19 9.91 -3.98 8.08
CA SER A 19 9.80 -4.50 6.73
C SER A 19 10.22 -3.45 5.72
N THR A 20 10.59 -3.92 4.54
CA THR A 20 10.95 -3.05 3.43
C THR A 20 9.98 -3.29 2.27
N PHE A 21 9.43 -2.20 1.75
CA PHE A 21 8.60 -2.22 0.56
C PHE A 21 9.38 -1.56 -0.56
N CYS A 22 9.48 -2.25 -1.70
CA CYS A 22 10.26 -1.75 -2.83
C CYS A 22 9.37 -1.67 -4.07
N VAL A 23 9.48 -0.54 -4.77
CA VAL A 23 8.86 -0.36 -6.08
C VAL A 23 10.01 -0.11 -7.05
N THR A 24 10.03 -0.84 -8.16
CA THR A 24 11.13 -0.78 -9.11
C THR A 24 10.63 -0.80 -10.54
N GLU A 25 11.43 -0.25 -11.44
CA GLU A 25 11.23 -0.52 -12.86
C GLU A 25 11.46 -2.02 -13.09
N PRO A 26 10.65 -2.67 -13.94
CA PRO A 26 10.85 -4.09 -14.21
C PRO A 26 12.25 -4.36 -14.80
N ILE A 27 12.94 -5.33 -14.23
CA ILE A 27 14.31 -5.62 -14.65
C ILE A 27 14.37 -6.31 -16.02
N ASN A 28 13.24 -6.82 -16.50
CA ASN A 28 13.17 -7.49 -17.82
C ASN A 28 12.92 -6.50 -18.96
N GLY A 29 12.80 -5.20 -18.66
CA GLY A 29 12.57 -4.19 -19.68
C GLY A 29 11.15 -4.11 -20.22
N GLU A 30 10.25 -4.95 -19.72
CA GLU A 30 8.85 -4.91 -20.12
C GLU A 30 8.10 -3.82 -19.37
N PRO A 31 6.94 -3.37 -19.87
CA PRO A 31 6.13 -2.42 -19.13
C PRO A 31 5.70 -2.99 -17.78
N ALA A 32 5.67 -2.13 -16.76
CA ALA A 32 5.20 -2.54 -15.43
C ALA A 32 3.72 -2.88 -15.47
N THR A 33 3.34 -3.93 -14.76
CA THR A 33 1.94 -4.33 -14.60
C THR A 33 1.65 -4.59 -13.14
N ALA A 34 0.42 -4.27 -12.72
CA ALA A 34 -0.03 -4.58 -11.37
C ALA A 34 -0.50 -6.03 -11.32
N ALA A 35 -0.35 -6.64 -10.15
CA ALA A 35 -0.91 -7.97 -9.92
C ALA A 35 -2.43 -7.87 -9.86
N ASN A 36 -3.12 -8.74 -10.57
CA ASN A 36 -4.57 -8.84 -10.48
C ASN A 36 -4.92 -9.85 -9.39
N GLY A 37 -5.37 -9.34 -8.24
CA GLY A 37 -5.67 -10.18 -7.09
C GLY A 37 -4.66 -10.06 -5.96
N GLY A 38 -3.56 -9.33 -6.16
CA GLY A 38 -2.59 -9.08 -5.12
C GLY A 38 -2.91 -7.83 -4.32
N THR A 39 -2.60 -7.84 -3.03
CA THR A 39 -2.73 -6.66 -2.17
C THR A 39 -1.56 -6.64 -1.21
N VAL A 40 -0.93 -5.49 -1.06
CA VAL A 40 0.14 -5.30 -0.08
C VAL A 40 -0.44 -4.55 1.11
N GLY A 41 -0.32 -5.16 2.31
CA GLY A 41 -0.87 -4.59 3.53
C GLY A 41 0.17 -3.88 4.37
N PHE A 42 -0.20 -2.73 4.91
CA PHE A 42 0.63 -1.96 5.83
C PHE A 42 -0.09 -1.81 7.16
N GLN A 43 0.52 -2.33 8.21
CA GLN A 43 -0.04 -2.20 9.54
C GLN A 43 0.12 -0.77 10.05
N CYS A 44 -0.97 -0.19 10.51
CA CYS A 44 -1.00 1.14 11.09
C CYS A 44 -1.18 1.05 12.59
N ASP A 45 -0.77 2.12 13.29
CA ASP A 45 -0.80 2.14 14.75
C ASP A 45 -2.17 2.54 15.31
N SER A 46 -3.03 3.10 14.48
CA SER A 46 -4.34 3.59 14.93
C SER A 46 -5.31 3.65 13.77
N PRO A 47 -6.64 3.71 14.06
CA PRO A 47 -7.62 3.96 13.01
C PRO A 47 -7.40 5.29 12.29
N GLU A 48 -6.92 6.30 13.00
CA GLU A 48 -6.64 7.62 12.42
C GLU A 48 -5.51 7.52 11.40
N GLN A 49 -4.51 6.69 11.67
CA GLN A 49 -3.41 6.48 10.74
C GLN A 49 -3.87 5.75 9.48
N VAL A 50 -4.83 4.83 9.60
CA VAL A 50 -5.43 4.15 8.44
C VAL A 50 -6.07 5.19 7.52
N LYS A 51 -6.86 6.10 8.08
CA LYS A 51 -7.50 7.15 7.30
C LYS A 51 -6.47 8.09 6.69
N GLU A 52 -5.44 8.45 7.44
CA GLU A 52 -4.38 9.33 6.96
C GLU A 52 -3.63 8.69 5.78
N PHE A 53 -3.30 7.41 5.89
CA PHE A 53 -2.66 6.68 4.81
C PHE A 53 -3.49 6.78 3.52
N HIS A 54 -4.79 6.53 3.63
CA HIS A 54 -5.70 6.59 2.50
C HIS A 54 -5.75 7.99 1.90
N ASP A 55 -5.96 9.00 2.75
CA ASP A 55 -6.15 10.37 2.28
C ASP A 55 -4.88 10.93 1.64
N VAL A 56 -3.71 10.63 2.22
CA VAL A 56 -2.43 11.06 1.64
C VAL A 56 -2.18 10.35 0.30
N ALA A 57 -2.49 9.07 0.22
CA ALA A 57 -2.31 8.32 -1.02
C ALA A 57 -3.19 8.86 -2.14
N VAL A 58 -4.46 9.17 -1.84
CA VAL A 58 -5.38 9.73 -2.83
C VAL A 58 -4.90 11.13 -3.25
N ALA A 59 -4.46 11.96 -2.30
CA ALA A 59 -3.97 13.29 -2.61
C ALA A 59 -2.71 13.25 -3.49
N ALA A 60 -1.93 12.19 -3.37
CA ALA A 60 -0.70 12.03 -4.15
C ALA A 60 -0.93 11.36 -5.52
N GLY A 61 -2.16 11.10 -5.91
CA GLY A 61 -2.49 10.54 -7.21
C GLY A 61 -3.03 9.13 -7.19
N GLY A 62 -3.17 8.53 -6.03
CA GLY A 62 -3.78 7.21 -5.92
C GLY A 62 -5.30 7.26 -6.07
N THR A 63 -5.89 6.10 -6.22
CA THR A 63 -7.33 5.96 -6.40
C THR A 63 -7.91 5.14 -5.26
N SER A 64 -8.89 5.69 -4.56
CA SER A 64 -9.61 4.95 -3.54
C SER A 64 -10.34 3.78 -4.17
N CYS A 65 -10.32 2.64 -3.51
CA CYS A 65 -11.06 1.47 -3.99
C CYS A 65 -11.68 0.74 -2.81
N GLU A 66 -12.66 -0.12 -3.13
CA GLU A 66 -13.51 -0.79 -2.16
C GLU A 66 -14.30 0.23 -1.32
N ASP A 67 -14.63 -0.11 -0.09
CA ASP A 67 -15.39 0.79 0.76
C ASP A 67 -14.48 1.89 1.34
N PRO A 68 -15.06 3.03 1.73
CA PRO A 68 -14.26 4.08 2.40
C PRO A 68 -13.54 3.57 3.64
N PRO A 69 -12.50 4.29 4.11
CA PRO A 69 -11.81 3.91 5.34
C PRO A 69 -12.80 3.72 6.49
N GLY A 70 -12.63 2.65 7.23
CA GLY A 70 -13.50 2.38 8.36
C GLY A 70 -13.36 0.97 8.89
N LEU A 71 -14.21 0.68 9.86
CA LEU A 71 -14.23 -0.62 10.50
C LEU A 71 -14.85 -1.67 9.60
N ARG A 72 -14.21 -2.82 9.51
CA ARG A 72 -14.73 -4.01 8.84
C ARG A 72 -14.79 -5.13 9.86
N ASP A 73 -15.92 -5.79 9.94
CA ASP A 73 -16.12 -6.90 10.86
C ASP A 73 -16.06 -8.18 10.05
N GLY A 74 -14.87 -8.63 9.77
CA GLY A 74 -14.65 -9.76 8.91
C GLY A 74 -14.35 -11.05 9.63
N ARG A 75 -13.95 -12.05 8.83
CA ARG A 75 -13.68 -13.40 9.31
C ARG A 75 -12.59 -13.44 10.39
N LEU A 76 -11.61 -12.54 10.31
CA LEU A 76 -10.50 -12.49 11.26
C LEU A 76 -10.77 -11.55 12.44
N GLY A 77 -12.02 -11.12 12.60
CA GLY A 77 -12.41 -10.17 13.63
C GLY A 77 -12.43 -8.74 13.11
N PRO A 78 -12.75 -7.78 13.98
CA PRO A 78 -12.85 -6.40 13.55
C PRO A 78 -11.49 -5.81 13.19
N MET A 79 -11.44 -5.07 12.07
CA MET A 79 -10.26 -4.35 11.64
C MET A 79 -10.67 -3.04 11.00
N HIS A 80 -9.88 -2.00 11.22
CA HIS A 80 -10.00 -0.78 10.44
C HIS A 80 -9.18 -0.95 9.17
N LEU A 81 -9.81 -0.72 8.02
CA LEU A 81 -9.19 -0.94 6.72
C LEU A 81 -9.42 0.24 5.79
N ALA A 82 -8.47 0.45 4.91
CA ALA A 82 -8.63 1.34 3.78
C ALA A 82 -7.84 0.76 2.60
N TYR A 83 -8.38 0.88 1.41
CA TYR A 83 -7.75 0.36 0.20
C TYR A 83 -7.57 1.48 -0.80
N VAL A 84 -6.37 1.52 -1.39
CA VAL A 84 -6.07 2.45 -2.48
C VAL A 84 -5.28 1.70 -3.55
N ARG A 85 -5.40 2.17 -4.80
CA ARG A 85 -4.48 1.76 -5.85
C ARG A 85 -3.51 2.90 -6.08
N ASP A 86 -2.24 2.56 -6.23
CA ASP A 86 -1.26 3.56 -6.60
C ASP A 86 -1.45 3.95 -8.08
N PRO A 87 -0.74 4.98 -8.58
CA PRO A 87 -0.91 5.39 -9.98
C PRO A 87 -0.65 4.29 -11.00
N ASP A 88 0.11 3.27 -10.64
CA ASP A 88 0.39 2.14 -11.53
C ASP A 88 -0.59 0.98 -11.36
N GLY A 89 -1.57 1.13 -10.48
CA GLY A 89 -2.62 0.14 -10.27
C GLY A 89 -2.36 -0.89 -9.20
N ASN A 90 -1.23 -0.80 -8.48
CA ASN A 90 -0.96 -1.72 -7.38
C ASN A 90 -1.91 -1.46 -6.24
N LYS A 91 -2.51 -2.52 -5.71
CA LYS A 91 -3.48 -2.37 -4.62
C LYS A 91 -2.78 -2.43 -3.27
N LEU A 92 -3.01 -1.41 -2.47
CA LEU A 92 -2.41 -1.26 -1.14
C LEU A 92 -3.53 -1.21 -0.11
N CYS A 93 -3.26 -1.77 1.06
CA CYS A 93 -4.20 -1.80 2.17
C CYS A 93 -3.53 -1.24 3.41
N ALA A 94 -4.18 -0.26 4.03
CA ALA A 94 -3.81 0.19 5.37
C ALA A 94 -4.71 -0.55 6.35
N LEU A 95 -4.14 -1.11 7.41
CA LEU A 95 -4.91 -1.90 8.34
C LEU A 95 -4.49 -1.64 9.79
N HIS A 96 -5.48 -1.70 10.67
CA HIS A 96 -5.26 -1.63 12.10
C HIS A 96 -6.24 -2.57 12.79
N ARG A 97 -5.71 -3.52 13.54
CA ARG A 97 -6.52 -4.43 14.35
C ARG A 97 -6.62 -3.86 15.76
N PRO A 98 -7.83 -3.56 16.23
CA PRO A 98 -7.97 -3.08 17.62
C PRO A 98 -7.40 -4.09 18.60
N GLN A 99 -6.78 -3.60 19.64
CA GLN A 99 -6.32 -4.44 20.74
C GLN A 99 -7.52 -4.94 21.52
N ALA A 100 -7.49 -6.20 21.89
CA ALA A 100 -8.55 -6.78 22.71
C ALA A 100 -8.37 -6.33 24.16
#